data_71d305df1661c45dad19eca766784085
#
_entry.id   71d305df1661c45dad19eca766784085
#
_cell.length_a   1.000
_cell.length_b   1.000
_cell.length_c   1.000
_cell.angle_alpha   90.00
_cell.angle_beta   90.00
_cell.angle_gamma   90.00
#
_symmetry.space_group_name_H-M   'P 1'
#
loop_
_entity.id
_entity.type
_entity.pdbx_description
1 polymer ?
#
loop_
_entity_poly.entity_id
_entity_poly.type
_entity_poly.pdbx_seq_one_letter_code
_entity_poly.pdbx_strand_id
1 'polypeptide(L)'
;AIIDEIDLHLHPSLEQEVLARLKKTFPSIQFIVSTHSPMVLSNLKVKDTGNMIYRMQADEDTPNALPNLYGVDYSAAVYDFMGTPYADNEVKEEIEAILRLSRRGKPELVEKRKEELKSMVSEEQYINIISKINSQLAEDKY
;
A
#
# COMPACT_ATOMS: atom_id res chain seq x y z
N ALA A 1 23.58 12.74 -4.64
CA ALA A 1 22.56 13.72 -5.05
C ALA A 1 21.30 13.53 -4.21
N ILE A 2 20.62 14.62 -3.90
CA ILE A 2 19.33 14.62 -3.18
C ILE A 2 18.28 15.13 -4.15
N ILE A 3 17.18 14.38 -4.28
CA ILE A 3 16.05 14.73 -5.14
C ILE A 3 14.78 14.62 -4.29
N ASP A 4 14.11 15.73 -4.09
CA ASP A 4 12.85 15.78 -3.38
C ASP A 4 11.69 15.62 -4.36
N GLU A 5 10.67 14.84 -4.00
CA GLU A 5 9.47 14.56 -4.81
C GLU A 5 9.80 14.19 -6.27
N ILE A 6 10.58 13.12 -6.46
CA ILE A 6 11.04 12.69 -7.80
C ILE A 6 9.90 12.38 -8.77
N ASP A 7 8.74 12.05 -8.27
CA ASP A 7 7.51 11.75 -9.03
C ASP A 7 6.76 13.01 -9.47
N LEU A 8 7.10 14.18 -8.93
CA LEU A 8 6.38 15.42 -9.22
C LEU A 8 6.35 15.74 -10.73
N HIS A 9 5.15 15.86 -11.27
CA HIS A 9 4.88 16.12 -12.69
C HIS A 9 5.33 15.03 -13.68
N LEU A 10 5.73 13.85 -13.21
CA LEU A 10 6.03 12.74 -14.09
C LEU A 10 4.76 12.02 -14.56
N HIS A 11 4.78 11.57 -15.81
CA HIS A 11 3.78 10.63 -16.28
C HIS A 11 4.02 9.27 -15.60
N PRO A 12 2.97 8.50 -15.24
CA PRO A 12 3.11 7.20 -14.57
C PRO A 12 4.11 6.24 -15.21
N SER A 13 4.22 6.21 -16.52
CA SER A 13 5.21 5.38 -17.22
C SER A 13 6.65 5.82 -16.95
N LEU A 14 6.89 7.09 -16.68
CA LEU A 14 8.22 7.60 -16.32
C LEU A 14 8.54 7.35 -14.84
N GLU A 15 7.54 7.38 -13.97
CA GLU A 15 7.72 7.04 -12.54
C GLU A 15 8.25 5.61 -12.37
N GLN A 16 7.78 4.67 -13.20
CA GLN A 16 8.24 3.28 -13.19
C GLN A 16 9.74 3.13 -13.53
N GLU A 17 10.30 4.05 -14.31
CA GLU A 17 11.63 3.91 -14.86
C GLU A 17 12.63 4.93 -14.33
N VAL A 18 12.17 5.99 -13.67
CA VAL A 18 13.02 7.15 -13.33
C VAL A 18 14.26 6.78 -12.53
N LEU A 19 14.12 5.95 -11.50
CA LEU A 19 15.25 5.54 -10.66
C LEU A 19 16.23 4.64 -11.42
N ALA A 20 15.72 3.71 -12.22
CA ALA A 20 16.57 2.84 -13.05
C ALA A 20 17.35 3.63 -14.09
N ARG A 21 16.70 4.63 -14.71
CA ARG A 21 17.35 5.54 -15.68
C ARG A 21 18.41 6.41 -15.02
N LEU A 22 18.14 6.98 -13.85
CA LEU A 22 19.13 7.77 -13.11
C LEU A 22 20.36 6.95 -12.74
N LYS A 23 20.18 5.75 -12.22
CA LYS A 23 21.29 4.87 -11.85
C LYS A 23 22.10 4.42 -13.06
N LYS A 24 21.44 4.16 -14.19
CA LYS A 24 22.12 3.81 -15.45
C LYS A 24 22.93 4.98 -16.00
N THR A 25 22.40 6.19 -15.92
CA THR A 25 23.07 7.40 -16.46
C THR A 25 24.22 7.85 -15.56
N PHE A 26 24.06 7.71 -14.24
CA PHE A 26 25.02 8.18 -13.25
C PHE A 26 25.41 7.06 -12.27
N PRO A 27 26.12 6.04 -12.70
CA PRO A 27 26.37 4.82 -11.91
C PRO A 27 27.21 5.05 -10.66
N SER A 28 28.00 6.12 -10.61
CA SER A 28 28.87 6.46 -9.47
C SER A 28 28.23 7.42 -8.47
N ILE A 29 26.97 7.84 -8.68
CA ILE A 29 26.28 8.77 -7.80
C ILE A 29 25.35 8.01 -6.85
N GLN A 30 25.46 8.28 -5.57
CA GLN A 30 24.45 7.92 -4.59
C GLN A 30 23.30 8.92 -4.67
N PHE A 31 22.09 8.40 -4.81
CA PHE A 31 20.84 9.19 -4.78
C PHE A 31 20.12 8.99 -3.46
N ILE A 32 19.69 10.09 -2.85
CA ILE A 32 18.71 10.13 -1.75
C ILE A 32 17.47 10.79 -2.33
N VAL A 33 16.36 10.10 -2.34
CA VAL A 33 15.17 10.50 -3.09
C VAL A 33 13.96 10.41 -2.18
N SER A 34 13.09 11.43 -2.19
CA SER A 34 11.75 11.33 -1.63
C SER A 34 10.71 11.10 -2.73
N THR A 35 9.65 10.40 -2.39
CA THR A 35 8.53 10.13 -3.28
C THR A 35 7.25 9.82 -2.51
N HIS A 36 6.12 10.19 -3.08
CA HIS A 36 4.78 9.76 -2.68
C HIS A 36 4.18 8.73 -3.64
N SER A 37 4.94 8.32 -4.68
CA SER A 37 4.44 7.41 -5.71
C SER A 37 4.70 5.94 -5.38
N PRO A 38 3.65 5.12 -5.29
CA PRO A 38 3.80 3.67 -5.18
C PRO A 38 4.45 3.06 -6.43
N MET A 39 4.30 3.70 -7.59
CA MET A 39 4.92 3.24 -8.84
C MET A 39 6.44 3.32 -8.80
N VAL A 40 7.00 4.37 -8.20
CA VAL A 40 8.45 4.49 -7.99
C VAL A 40 8.94 3.37 -7.07
N LEU A 41 8.24 3.13 -5.95
CA LEU A 41 8.63 2.13 -4.95
C LEU A 41 8.54 0.69 -5.48
N SER A 42 7.46 0.35 -6.17
CA SER A 42 7.22 -1.00 -6.70
C SER A 42 8.12 -1.36 -7.88
N ASN A 43 8.80 -0.39 -8.47
CA ASN A 43 9.75 -0.60 -9.56
C ASN A 43 11.22 -0.48 -9.11
N LEU A 44 11.48 -0.23 -7.83
CA LEU A 44 12.82 -0.20 -7.27
C LEU A 44 13.25 -1.58 -6.78
N LYS A 45 14.27 -2.15 -7.43
CA LYS A 45 14.92 -3.37 -6.93
C LYS A 45 15.76 -3.05 -5.70
N VAL A 46 15.48 -3.72 -4.60
CA VAL A 46 16.17 -3.57 -3.31
C VAL A 46 17.14 -4.75 -3.10
N LYS A 47 16.69 -5.97 -3.41
CA LYS A 47 17.49 -7.18 -3.22
C LYS A 47 18.78 -7.13 -4.04
N ASP A 48 19.90 -7.39 -3.40
CA ASP A 48 21.24 -7.49 -4.00
C ASP A 48 21.72 -6.22 -4.73
N THR A 49 21.13 -5.06 -4.46
CA THR A 49 21.47 -3.80 -5.16
C THR A 49 22.07 -2.72 -4.26
N GLY A 50 22.00 -2.89 -2.94
CA GLY A 50 22.36 -1.86 -1.97
C GLY A 50 21.34 -0.72 -1.85
N ASN A 51 20.19 -0.79 -2.54
CA ASN A 51 19.11 0.17 -2.39
C ASN A 51 18.35 -0.11 -1.09
N MET A 52 17.83 0.95 -0.47
CA MET A 52 17.01 0.88 0.75
C MET A 52 15.81 1.80 0.60
N ILE A 53 14.70 1.40 1.19
CA ILE A 53 13.46 2.17 1.24
C ILE A 53 13.15 2.44 2.70
N TYR A 54 12.85 3.68 3.02
CA TYR A 54 12.44 4.11 4.36
C TYR A 54 11.11 4.84 4.28
N ARG A 55 10.21 4.54 5.23
CA ARG A 55 9.01 5.32 5.46
C ARG A 55 9.26 6.35 6.54
N MET A 56 8.89 7.60 6.27
CA MET A 56 8.89 8.68 7.23
C MET A 56 7.46 9.00 7.64
N GLN A 57 7.20 9.08 8.93
CA GLN A 57 5.90 9.50 9.49
C GLN A 57 6.13 10.67 10.45
N ALA A 58 5.16 11.60 10.47
CA ALA A 58 5.27 12.81 11.27
C ALA A 58 5.38 12.55 12.79
N ASP A 59 4.84 11.42 13.25
CA ASP A 59 4.80 11.06 14.68
C ASP A 59 5.97 10.16 15.11
N GLU A 60 6.90 9.87 14.20
CA GLU A 60 8.03 8.98 14.47
C GLU A 60 9.36 9.72 14.36
N ASP A 61 10.19 9.61 15.40
CA ASP A 61 11.51 10.25 15.45
C ASP A 61 12.55 9.58 14.53
N THR A 62 12.27 8.36 14.06
CA THR A 62 13.20 7.57 13.23
C THR A 62 12.50 6.99 12.02
N PRO A 63 13.14 7.04 10.82
CA PRO A 63 12.60 6.40 9.62
C PRO A 63 12.50 4.88 9.78
N ASN A 64 11.39 4.30 9.35
CA ASN A 64 11.18 2.85 9.34
C ASN A 64 11.66 2.25 8.03
N ALA A 65 12.58 1.28 8.10
CA ALA A 65 13.00 0.52 6.94
C ALA A 65 11.85 -0.34 6.42
N LEU A 66 11.56 -0.24 5.13
CA LEU A 66 10.57 -1.07 4.46
C LEU A 66 11.22 -2.27 3.77
N PRO A 67 10.47 -3.38 3.61
CA PRO A 67 10.94 -4.54 2.88
C PRO A 67 11.11 -4.24 1.38
N ASN A 68 11.53 -5.24 0.63
CA ASN A 68 11.56 -5.15 -0.83
C ASN A 68 10.13 -5.05 -1.37
N LEU A 69 9.80 -3.93 -2.02
CA LEU A 69 8.50 -3.69 -2.63
C LEU A 69 8.49 -3.94 -4.14
N TYR A 70 9.59 -4.42 -4.72
CA TYR A 70 9.68 -4.67 -6.15
C TYR A 70 8.66 -5.72 -6.61
N GLY A 71 7.83 -5.32 -7.57
CA GLY A 71 6.75 -6.17 -8.08
C GLY A 71 5.50 -6.25 -7.22
N VAL A 72 5.44 -5.52 -6.10
CA VAL A 72 4.22 -5.41 -5.28
C VAL A 72 3.17 -4.61 -6.04
N ASP A 73 1.92 -5.05 -5.97
CA ASP A 73 0.78 -4.31 -6.52
C ASP A 73 0.69 -2.89 -5.94
N TYR A 74 0.37 -1.91 -6.77
CA TYR A 74 0.36 -0.51 -6.34
C TYR A 74 -0.66 -0.22 -5.23
N SER A 75 -1.81 -0.89 -5.25
CA SER A 75 -2.81 -0.76 -4.19
C SER A 75 -2.30 -1.29 -2.87
N ALA A 76 -1.63 -2.45 -2.90
CA ALA A 76 -0.98 -3.02 -1.72
C ALA A 76 0.16 -2.11 -1.21
N ALA A 77 0.97 -1.54 -2.11
CA ALA A 77 2.02 -0.60 -1.74
C ALA A 77 1.47 0.63 -1.02
N VAL A 78 0.38 1.20 -1.52
CA VAL A 78 -0.28 2.36 -0.91
C VAL A 78 -0.85 2.02 0.45
N TYR A 79 -1.60 0.92 0.56
CA TYR A 79 -2.30 0.55 1.77
C TYR A 79 -1.37 -0.01 2.85
N ASP A 80 -0.55 -1.00 2.50
CA ASP A 80 0.23 -1.77 3.49
C ASP A 80 1.50 -1.03 3.93
N PHE A 81 2.10 -0.26 3.03
CA PHE A 81 3.43 0.31 3.27
C PHE A 81 3.45 1.84 3.34
N MET A 82 2.59 2.54 2.61
CA MET A 82 2.51 4.00 2.67
C MET A 82 1.53 4.50 3.73
N GLY A 83 0.71 3.60 4.31
CA GLY A 83 -0.22 3.93 5.40
C GLY A 83 -1.44 4.72 4.95
N THR A 84 -1.73 4.75 3.65
CA THR A 84 -2.92 5.41 3.12
C THR A 84 -4.12 4.46 3.23
N PRO A 85 -5.29 4.92 3.69
CA PRO A 85 -6.50 4.09 3.74
C PRO A 85 -6.84 3.51 2.36
N TYR A 86 -7.13 2.21 2.33
CA TYR A 86 -7.48 1.49 1.08
C TYR A 86 -8.80 1.97 0.47
N ALA A 87 -9.68 2.54 1.27
CA ALA A 87 -11.03 2.90 0.88
C ALA A 87 -11.47 4.21 1.54
N ASP A 88 -12.51 4.81 0.99
CA ASP A 88 -13.24 5.92 1.59
C ASP A 88 -13.62 5.59 3.04
N ASN A 89 -13.76 6.60 3.89
CA ASN A 89 -14.05 6.45 5.31
C ASN A 89 -15.29 5.58 5.56
N GLU A 90 -16.37 5.75 4.80
CA GLU A 90 -17.59 4.96 4.94
C GLU A 90 -17.34 3.47 4.67
N VAL A 91 -16.63 3.14 3.59
CA VAL A 91 -16.27 1.76 3.26
C VAL A 91 -15.36 1.16 4.32
N LYS A 92 -14.41 1.94 4.83
CA LYS A 92 -13.52 1.51 5.91
C LYS A 92 -14.30 1.20 7.19
N GLU A 93 -15.25 2.05 7.58
CA GLU A 93 -16.12 1.83 8.75
C GLU A 93 -16.93 0.54 8.62
N GLU A 94 -17.46 0.23 7.43
CA GLU A 94 -18.15 -1.03 7.16
C GLU A 94 -17.21 -2.24 7.27
N ILE A 95 -16.02 -2.17 6.74
CA ILE A 95 -15.01 -3.23 6.87
C ILE A 95 -14.67 -3.49 8.35
N GLU A 96 -14.41 -2.44 9.11
CA GLU A 96 -14.11 -2.54 10.54
C GLU A 96 -15.29 -3.10 11.34
N ALA A 97 -16.53 -2.71 10.99
CA ALA A 97 -17.74 -3.25 11.59
C ALA A 97 -17.91 -4.75 11.31
N ILE A 98 -17.67 -5.18 10.07
CA ILE A 98 -17.71 -6.60 9.69
C ILE A 98 -16.68 -7.41 10.49
N LEU A 99 -15.42 -6.94 10.54
CA LEU A 99 -14.36 -7.60 11.30
C LEU A 99 -14.71 -7.72 12.79
N ARG A 100 -15.17 -6.64 13.41
CA ARG A 100 -15.57 -6.59 14.82
C ARG A 100 -16.73 -7.53 15.12
N LEU A 101 -17.77 -7.56 14.26
CA LEU A 101 -18.93 -8.44 14.43
C LEU A 101 -18.60 -9.90 14.19
N SER A 102 -17.71 -10.20 13.23
CA SER A 102 -17.21 -11.55 12.98
C SER A 102 -16.46 -12.10 14.18
N ARG A 103 -15.58 -11.30 14.80
CA ARG A 103 -14.85 -11.67 16.03
C ARG A 103 -15.79 -11.90 17.23
N ARG A 104 -16.93 -11.24 17.25
CA ARG A 104 -17.96 -11.40 18.30
C ARG A 104 -18.96 -12.51 18.04
N GLY A 105 -18.83 -13.26 16.95
CA GLY A 105 -19.71 -14.38 16.62
C GLY A 105 -21.16 -13.98 16.34
N LYS A 106 -21.37 -12.85 15.63
CA LYS A 106 -22.71 -12.35 15.27
C LYS A 106 -22.97 -12.44 13.77
N PRO A 107 -23.19 -13.66 13.21
CA PRO A 107 -23.24 -13.87 11.76
C PRO A 107 -24.37 -13.11 11.05
N GLU A 108 -25.56 -12.98 11.68
CA GLU A 108 -26.68 -12.27 11.07
C GLU A 108 -26.36 -10.78 10.82
N LEU A 109 -25.68 -10.14 11.77
CA LEU A 109 -25.27 -8.75 11.63
C LEU A 109 -24.12 -8.57 10.64
N VAL A 110 -23.24 -9.58 10.52
CA VAL A 110 -22.18 -9.60 9.52
C VAL A 110 -22.76 -9.63 8.11
N GLU A 111 -23.73 -10.50 7.84
CA GLU A 111 -24.35 -10.58 6.51
C GLU A 111 -25.08 -9.28 6.15
N LYS A 112 -25.79 -8.65 7.09
CA LYS A 112 -26.40 -7.34 6.86
C LYS A 112 -25.36 -6.28 6.46
N ARG A 113 -24.24 -6.20 7.16
CA ARG A 113 -23.15 -5.26 6.85
C ARG A 113 -22.46 -5.55 5.52
N LYS A 114 -22.34 -6.81 5.15
CA LYS A 114 -21.83 -7.21 3.82
C LYS A 114 -22.77 -6.76 2.70
N GLU A 115 -24.08 -6.82 2.88
CA GLU A 115 -25.03 -6.30 1.90
C GLU A 115 -24.94 -4.78 1.77
N GLU A 116 -24.79 -4.05 2.88
CA GLU A 116 -24.55 -2.61 2.86
C GLU A 116 -23.25 -2.28 2.11
N LEU A 117 -22.17 -2.97 2.41
CA LEU A 117 -20.90 -2.82 1.71
C LEU A 117 -21.02 -3.11 0.20
N LYS A 118 -21.75 -4.17 -0.16
CA LYS A 118 -21.97 -4.52 -1.58
C LYS A 118 -22.72 -3.42 -2.34
N SER A 119 -23.58 -2.65 -1.67
CA SER A 119 -24.27 -1.52 -2.29
C SER A 119 -23.38 -0.29 -2.49
N MET A 120 -22.26 -0.19 -1.77
CA MET A 120 -21.37 0.97 -1.79
C MET A 120 -20.26 0.86 -2.84
N VAL A 121 -19.89 -0.36 -3.23
CA VAL A 121 -18.73 -0.64 -4.08
C VAL A 121 -19.09 -1.47 -5.30
N SER A 122 -18.20 -1.53 -6.30
CA SER A 122 -18.38 -2.42 -7.45
C SER A 122 -18.27 -3.89 -7.02
N GLU A 123 -18.79 -4.81 -7.83
CA GLU A 123 -18.74 -6.24 -7.56
C GLU A 123 -17.30 -6.76 -7.44
N GLU A 124 -16.40 -6.29 -8.29
CA GLU A 124 -14.98 -6.63 -8.25
C GLU A 124 -14.31 -6.16 -6.97
N GLN A 125 -14.57 -4.91 -6.56
CA GLN A 125 -14.07 -4.36 -5.30
C GLN A 125 -14.62 -5.12 -4.10
N TYR A 126 -15.90 -5.46 -4.10
CA TYR A 126 -16.53 -6.25 -3.04
C TYR A 126 -15.84 -7.60 -2.86
N ILE A 127 -15.60 -8.35 -3.95
CA ILE A 127 -14.91 -9.63 -3.89
C ILE A 127 -13.51 -9.48 -3.29
N ASN A 128 -12.76 -8.47 -3.71
CA ASN A 128 -11.42 -8.19 -3.19
C ASN A 128 -11.44 -7.86 -1.69
N ILE A 129 -12.37 -7.03 -1.25
CA ILE A 129 -12.53 -6.65 0.16
C ILE A 129 -12.89 -7.87 1.01
N ILE A 130 -13.87 -8.66 0.59
CA ILE A 130 -14.28 -9.87 1.33
C ILE A 130 -13.16 -10.89 1.42
N SER A 131 -12.38 -11.08 0.35
CA SER A 131 -11.20 -11.94 0.37
C SER A 131 -10.18 -11.49 1.42
N LYS A 132 -9.90 -10.20 1.50
CA LYS A 132 -8.98 -9.63 2.51
C LYS A 132 -9.53 -9.78 3.94
N ILE A 133 -10.82 -9.53 4.16
CA ILE A 133 -11.46 -9.74 5.46
C ILE A 133 -11.32 -11.20 5.90
N ASN A 134 -11.57 -12.15 5.01
CA ASN A 134 -11.48 -13.58 5.33
C ASN A 134 -10.04 -14.00 5.66
N SER A 135 -9.05 -13.47 4.93
CA SER A 135 -7.63 -13.70 5.21
C SER A 135 -7.24 -13.18 6.59
N GLN A 136 -7.66 -11.98 6.92
CA GLN A 136 -7.38 -11.36 8.22
C GLN A 136 -8.05 -12.09 9.38
N LEU A 137 -9.29 -12.57 9.21
CA LEU A 137 -9.98 -13.39 10.21
C LEU A 137 -9.36 -14.79 10.37
N ALA A 138 -8.71 -15.32 9.34
CA ALA A 138 -7.98 -16.58 9.41
C ALA A 138 -6.66 -16.42 10.20
N GLU A 139 -5.95 -15.31 10.03
CA GLU A 139 -4.74 -14.97 10.78
C GLU A 139 -5.03 -14.76 12.28
N ASP A 140 -6.15 -14.15 12.62
CA ASP A 140 -6.57 -13.93 14.01
C ASP A 140 -6.86 -15.23 14.81
N LYS A 141 -6.96 -16.40 14.14
CA LYS A 141 -7.22 -17.71 14.78
C LYS A 141 -5.96 -18.46 15.22
N TYR A 142 -4.81 -17.95 14.89
CA TYR A 142 -3.51 -18.49 15.27
C TYR A 142 -2.74 -17.53 16.16
#